data_62e0b0f02ebc3ce7e5159ea56b224d75
#
_entry.id   62e0b0f02ebc3ce7e5159ea56b224d75
#
_cell.length_a   1.000
_cell.length_b   1.000
_cell.length_c   1.000
_cell.angle_alpha   90.00
_cell.angle_beta   90.00
_cell.angle_gamma   90.00
#
_symmetry.space_group_name_H-M   'P 1'
#
loop_
_entity.id
_entity.type
_entity.pdbx_description
1 polymer ?
#
loop_
_entity_poly.entity_id
_entity_poly.type
_entity_poly.pdbx_seq_one_letter_code
_entity_poly.pdbx_strand_id
1 'polypeptide(L)'
;MVVKLYNETPKHRDNFIKLVNDGTYNDLLFHRVINKFMIQGGDPNSRDAKPGQMLGDGDMGYTIPAEFVPGLYHKKGALAAARQGDDVNPQKASSGCQFYLVQGDIWTADRLKMVEARMGKSFTAEQAETYATIGGTPFLDGDYTVFGEVVEGIEVIDKIAAVQCGPMDRPLQDVKMKMSVLKNYKEPDNSQK
;
A
#
# COMPACT_ATOMS: atom_id res chain seq x y z
N MET A 1 -4.43 12.96 -2.88
CA MET A 1 -3.08 12.47 -2.50
C MET A 1 -2.17 12.52 -3.71
N VAL A 2 -0.93 12.92 -3.54
CA VAL A 2 0.12 12.76 -4.55
C VAL A 2 1.04 11.63 -4.12
N VAL A 3 1.31 10.72 -5.04
CA VAL A 3 2.15 9.54 -4.80
C VAL A 3 3.39 9.65 -5.68
N LYS A 4 4.56 9.48 -5.09
CA LYS A 4 5.84 9.32 -5.78
C LYS A 4 6.14 7.83 -5.93
N LEU A 5 6.52 7.40 -7.13
CA LEU A 5 6.95 6.03 -7.39
C LEU A 5 8.48 5.95 -7.36
N TYR A 6 9.00 4.82 -6.88
CA TYR A 6 10.44 4.59 -6.75
C TYR A 6 11.05 4.02 -8.04
N ASN A 7 12.22 4.53 -8.39
CA ASN A 7 12.98 4.04 -9.54
C ASN A 7 13.66 2.68 -9.27
N GLU A 8 13.86 2.37 -8.00
CA GLU A 8 14.48 1.15 -7.50
C GLU A 8 13.58 -0.09 -7.67
N THR A 9 12.29 0.12 -7.93
CA THR A 9 11.30 -0.94 -8.20
C THR A 9 10.65 -0.74 -9.58
N PRO A 10 11.45 -0.82 -10.67
CA PRO A 10 11.03 -0.41 -12.01
C PRO A 10 9.85 -1.24 -12.56
N LYS A 11 9.76 -2.53 -12.24
CA LYS A 11 8.65 -3.37 -12.74
C LYS A 11 7.32 -2.94 -12.16
N HIS A 12 7.26 -2.69 -10.85
CA HIS A 12 6.06 -2.21 -10.18
C HIS A 12 5.73 -0.78 -10.60
N ARG A 13 6.73 0.11 -10.64
CA ARG A 13 6.57 1.49 -11.10
C ARG A 13 5.96 1.56 -12.50
N ASP A 14 6.57 0.88 -13.46
CA ASP A 14 6.19 0.99 -14.87
C ASP A 14 4.81 0.35 -15.13
N ASN A 15 4.53 -0.79 -14.46
CA ASN A 15 3.21 -1.39 -14.49
C ASN A 15 2.13 -0.47 -13.91
N PHE A 16 2.40 0.13 -12.75
CA PHE A 16 1.43 1.04 -12.11
C PHE A 16 1.15 2.26 -12.98
N ILE A 17 2.19 2.89 -13.54
CA ILE A 17 2.05 4.02 -14.48
C ILE A 17 1.22 3.61 -15.71
N LYS A 18 1.48 2.42 -16.27
CA LYS A 18 0.70 1.90 -17.40
C LYS A 18 -0.77 1.81 -17.05
N LEU A 19 -1.12 1.17 -15.94
CA LEU A 19 -2.51 1.00 -15.50
C LEU A 19 -3.21 2.32 -15.19
N VAL A 20 -2.48 3.31 -14.63
CA VAL A 20 -3.01 4.67 -14.43
C VAL A 20 -3.31 5.34 -15.76
N ASN A 21 -2.39 5.28 -16.74
CA ASN A 21 -2.58 5.88 -18.07
C ASN A 21 -3.70 5.20 -18.86
N ASP A 22 -3.86 3.90 -18.71
CA ASP A 22 -4.95 3.13 -19.34
C ASP A 22 -6.31 3.39 -18.66
N GLY A 23 -6.33 4.17 -17.56
CA GLY A 23 -7.55 4.44 -16.79
C GLY A 23 -8.08 3.24 -16.00
N THR A 24 -7.28 2.17 -15.84
CA THR A 24 -7.68 0.92 -15.18
C THR A 24 -8.19 1.15 -13.76
N TYR A 25 -7.59 2.07 -13.02
CA TYR A 25 -7.97 2.36 -11.64
C TYR A 25 -9.19 3.28 -11.47
N ASN A 26 -9.65 3.93 -12.55
CA ASN A 26 -10.76 4.86 -12.45
C ASN A 26 -12.05 4.13 -12.08
N ASP A 27 -12.75 4.68 -11.10
CA ASP A 27 -14.00 4.16 -10.51
C ASP A 27 -13.86 2.82 -9.76
N LEU A 28 -12.64 2.29 -9.58
CA LEU A 28 -12.41 1.20 -8.65
C LEU A 28 -12.53 1.69 -7.20
N LEU A 29 -12.74 0.74 -6.29
CA LEU A 29 -12.95 1.02 -4.87
C LEU A 29 -11.67 0.77 -4.06
N PHE A 30 -11.54 1.48 -2.94
CA PHE A 30 -10.82 0.95 -1.80
C PHE A 30 -11.71 -0.12 -1.17
N HIS A 31 -11.54 -1.36 -1.61
CA HIS A 31 -12.44 -2.47 -1.30
C HIS A 31 -12.17 -3.16 0.03
N ARG A 32 -11.00 -2.93 0.62
CA ARG A 32 -10.61 -3.43 1.93
C ARG A 32 -9.90 -2.36 2.73
N VAL A 33 -10.44 -2.02 3.89
CA VAL A 33 -9.96 -0.92 4.73
C VAL A 33 -9.89 -1.39 6.16
N ILE A 34 -8.69 -1.37 6.74
CA ILE A 34 -8.46 -1.74 8.14
C ILE A 34 -7.78 -0.58 8.85
N ASN A 35 -8.47 0.00 9.83
CA ASN A 35 -7.92 1.07 10.66
C ASN A 35 -6.64 0.62 11.37
N LYS A 36 -5.65 1.49 11.48
CA LYS A 36 -4.31 1.23 12.00
C LYS A 36 -3.51 0.19 11.22
N PHE A 37 -3.92 -0.08 10.00
CA PHE A 37 -3.21 -1.01 9.12
C PHE A 37 -3.03 -0.42 7.71
N MET A 38 -4.03 -0.54 6.85
CA MET A 38 -3.90 -0.09 5.44
C MET A 38 -5.26 0.16 4.78
N ILE A 39 -5.21 0.82 3.64
CA ILE A 39 -6.32 0.92 2.69
C ILE A 39 -5.91 0.26 1.38
N GLN A 40 -6.65 -0.75 0.95
CA GLN A 40 -6.35 -1.58 -0.22
C GLN A 40 -7.35 -1.34 -1.34
N GLY A 41 -6.84 -1.23 -2.57
CA GLY A 41 -7.61 -1.05 -3.78
C GLY A 41 -7.01 -1.78 -4.98
N GLY A 42 -7.56 -1.49 -6.17
CA GLY A 42 -7.03 -2.02 -7.42
C GLY A 42 -7.65 -3.34 -7.88
N ASP A 43 -8.68 -3.85 -7.19
CA ASP A 43 -9.47 -5.01 -7.67
C ASP A 43 -10.36 -4.59 -8.85
N PRO A 44 -10.17 -5.13 -10.06
CA PRO A 44 -11.00 -4.81 -11.23
C PRO A 44 -12.49 -5.13 -11.02
N ASN A 45 -12.79 -6.16 -10.19
CA ASN A 45 -14.16 -6.56 -9.87
C ASN A 45 -14.89 -5.55 -9.00
N SER A 46 -14.16 -4.56 -8.46
CA SER A 46 -14.76 -3.49 -7.64
C SER A 46 -15.47 -2.41 -8.44
N ARG A 47 -15.24 -2.34 -9.76
CA ARG A 47 -15.98 -1.42 -10.64
C ARG A 47 -17.45 -1.84 -10.68
N ASP A 48 -18.32 -0.93 -10.34
CA ASP A 48 -19.78 -1.17 -10.31
C ASP A 48 -20.22 -2.35 -9.41
N ALA A 49 -19.40 -2.66 -8.38
CA ALA A 49 -19.70 -3.72 -7.44
C ALA A 49 -20.99 -3.43 -6.65
N LYS A 50 -21.82 -4.47 -6.51
CA LYS A 50 -23.07 -4.36 -5.73
C LYS A 50 -22.75 -4.25 -4.23
N PRO A 51 -23.62 -3.59 -3.44
CA PRO A 51 -23.51 -3.62 -1.99
C PRO A 51 -23.40 -5.06 -1.46
N GLY A 52 -22.43 -5.33 -0.58
CA GLY A 52 -22.19 -6.66 -0.01
C GLY A 52 -21.50 -7.67 -0.93
N GLN A 53 -21.18 -7.32 -2.17
CA GLN A 53 -20.39 -8.19 -3.04
C GLN A 53 -19.01 -8.41 -2.45
N MET A 54 -18.55 -9.66 -2.40
CA MET A 54 -17.17 -10.01 -2.02
C MET A 54 -16.21 -9.49 -3.09
N LEU A 55 -15.10 -8.92 -2.64
CA LEU A 55 -14.05 -8.32 -3.48
C LEU A 55 -12.68 -8.75 -2.95
N GLY A 56 -11.63 -8.54 -3.75
CA GLY A 56 -10.24 -8.80 -3.39
C GLY A 56 -9.59 -9.95 -4.16
N ASP A 57 -10.36 -10.69 -4.94
CA ASP A 57 -9.90 -11.82 -5.76
C ASP A 57 -9.72 -11.49 -7.26
N GLY A 58 -10.10 -10.27 -7.68
CA GLY A 58 -9.90 -9.80 -9.03
C GLY A 58 -8.42 -9.57 -9.38
N ASP A 59 -8.02 -9.97 -10.58
CA ASP A 59 -6.66 -9.80 -11.08
C ASP A 59 -6.64 -9.38 -12.56
N MET A 60 -5.44 -9.17 -13.11
CA MET A 60 -5.21 -8.81 -14.51
C MET A 60 -4.69 -10.00 -15.34
N GLY A 61 -4.70 -11.22 -14.79
CA GLY A 61 -4.17 -12.42 -15.44
C GLY A 61 -2.65 -12.52 -15.44
N TYR A 62 -1.94 -11.70 -14.66
CA TYR A 62 -0.50 -11.76 -14.50
C TYR A 62 -0.05 -11.27 -13.11
N THR A 63 1.16 -11.67 -12.73
CA THR A 63 1.83 -11.23 -11.50
C THR A 63 3.14 -10.50 -11.84
N ILE A 64 3.64 -9.74 -10.86
CA ILE A 64 4.90 -9.02 -10.98
C ILE A 64 5.90 -9.68 -10.01
N PRO A 65 7.08 -10.12 -10.49
CA PRO A 65 8.12 -10.62 -9.59
C PRO A 65 8.46 -9.63 -8.50
N ALA A 66 8.63 -10.11 -7.27
CA ALA A 66 8.95 -9.25 -6.13
C ALA A 66 10.21 -8.40 -6.39
N GLU A 67 10.18 -7.16 -5.92
CA GLU A 67 11.29 -6.21 -5.95
C GLU A 67 11.56 -5.72 -4.52
N PHE A 68 12.16 -6.57 -3.68
CA PHE A 68 12.51 -6.21 -2.31
C PHE A 68 13.82 -5.42 -2.30
N VAL A 69 13.72 -4.13 -1.98
CA VAL A 69 14.86 -3.22 -1.98
C VAL A 69 15.16 -2.81 -0.53
N PRO A 70 16.39 -3.03 -0.04
CA PRO A 70 16.80 -2.52 1.25
C PRO A 70 16.55 -1.00 1.36
N GLY A 71 15.95 -0.56 2.46
CA GLY A 71 15.61 0.84 2.66
C GLY A 71 14.23 1.26 2.18
N LEU A 72 13.53 0.44 1.39
CA LEU A 72 12.11 0.63 1.08
C LEU A 72 11.27 -0.23 2.03
N TYR A 73 10.56 0.40 2.94
CA TYR A 73 9.86 -0.25 4.03
C TYR A 73 8.48 0.35 4.28
N HIS A 74 7.64 -0.35 5.03
CA HIS A 74 6.23 -0.04 5.21
C HIS A 74 5.97 1.06 6.27
N LYS A 75 6.64 2.21 6.15
CA LYS A 75 6.26 3.40 6.93
C LYS A 75 4.87 3.90 6.56
N LYS A 76 4.23 4.69 7.40
CA LYS A 76 2.96 5.37 7.06
C LYS A 76 3.12 6.14 5.75
N GLY A 77 2.15 5.98 4.86
CA GLY A 77 2.17 6.56 3.52
C GLY A 77 2.86 5.71 2.45
N ALA A 78 3.52 4.60 2.80
CA ALA A 78 4.10 3.70 1.80
C ALA A 78 3.02 3.13 0.88
N LEU A 79 3.33 3.08 -0.43
CA LEU A 79 2.55 2.38 -1.45
C LEU A 79 3.21 1.03 -1.72
N ALA A 80 2.47 -0.05 -1.49
CA ALA A 80 2.95 -1.40 -1.64
C ALA A 80 1.98 -2.27 -2.45
N ALA A 81 2.52 -3.32 -3.08
CA ALA A 81 1.74 -4.24 -3.88
C ALA A 81 1.13 -5.35 -3.01
N ALA A 82 -0.17 -5.62 -3.23
CA ALA A 82 -0.82 -6.79 -2.64
C ALA A 82 -0.34 -8.07 -3.33
N ARG A 83 -0.49 -9.21 -2.66
CA ARG A 83 -0.16 -10.54 -3.20
C ARG A 83 -0.94 -11.65 -2.50
N GLN A 84 -0.96 -12.82 -3.11
CA GLN A 84 -1.47 -14.02 -2.48
C GLN A 84 -0.53 -14.53 -1.37
N GLY A 85 -1.07 -15.33 -0.45
CA GLY A 85 -0.32 -15.92 0.65
C GLY A 85 0.79 -16.87 0.22
N ASP A 86 1.75 -17.13 1.11
CA ASP A 86 2.97 -17.92 0.82
C ASP A 86 2.66 -19.38 0.49
N ASP A 87 1.53 -19.91 0.94
CA ASP A 87 1.05 -21.28 0.65
C ASP A 87 0.77 -21.52 -0.83
N VAL A 88 0.30 -20.52 -1.55
CA VAL A 88 0.00 -20.57 -2.99
C VAL A 88 0.96 -19.74 -3.83
N ASN A 89 1.78 -18.88 -3.20
CA ASN A 89 2.70 -17.95 -3.84
C ASN A 89 4.04 -17.86 -3.09
N PRO A 90 4.81 -18.96 -3.03
CA PRO A 90 6.08 -18.99 -2.29
C PRO A 90 7.14 -18.04 -2.86
N GLN A 91 7.00 -17.60 -4.11
CA GLN A 91 7.88 -16.63 -4.75
C GLN A 91 7.53 -15.17 -4.38
N LYS A 92 6.46 -14.96 -3.60
CA LYS A 92 5.98 -13.64 -3.18
C LYS A 92 5.77 -12.66 -4.34
N ALA A 93 5.39 -13.18 -5.51
CA ALA A 93 5.06 -12.35 -6.66
C ALA A 93 3.83 -11.49 -6.35
N SER A 94 3.87 -10.23 -6.76
CA SER A 94 2.81 -9.26 -6.51
C SER A 94 1.66 -9.43 -7.48
N SER A 95 0.45 -9.06 -7.05
CA SER A 95 -0.69 -8.84 -7.95
C SER A 95 -0.33 -7.84 -9.05
N GLY A 96 -0.83 -8.08 -10.27
CA GLY A 96 -0.66 -7.17 -11.39
C GLY A 96 -1.37 -5.82 -11.23
N CYS A 97 -2.33 -5.70 -10.29
CA CYS A 97 -3.14 -4.49 -10.14
C CYS A 97 -3.46 -4.08 -8.71
N GLN A 98 -3.54 -5.02 -7.76
CA GLN A 98 -3.94 -4.67 -6.40
C GLN A 98 -2.77 -4.08 -5.60
N PHE A 99 -3.05 -3.01 -4.88
CA PHE A 99 -2.09 -2.27 -4.07
C PHE A 99 -2.72 -1.83 -2.76
N TYR A 100 -1.90 -1.41 -1.82
CA TYR A 100 -2.36 -0.77 -0.59
C TYR A 100 -1.49 0.43 -0.21
N LEU A 101 -2.11 1.35 0.52
CA LEU A 101 -1.43 2.47 1.17
C LEU A 101 -1.42 2.20 2.67
N VAL A 102 -0.24 2.31 3.26
CA VAL A 102 -0.04 2.04 4.69
C VAL A 102 -0.54 3.20 5.53
N GLN A 103 -1.46 2.93 6.44
CA GLN A 103 -1.75 3.81 7.58
C GLN A 103 -0.81 3.47 8.73
N GLY A 104 -0.86 2.21 9.15
CA GLY A 104 -0.05 1.69 10.25
C GLY A 104 -0.42 2.23 11.62
N ASP A 105 0.39 1.83 12.60
CA ASP A 105 0.32 2.28 13.99
C ASP A 105 1.72 2.73 14.43
N ILE A 106 1.82 3.41 15.57
CA ILE A 106 3.08 3.76 16.21
C ILE A 106 3.64 2.52 16.94
N TRP A 107 4.94 2.30 16.82
CA TRP A 107 5.62 1.13 17.37
C TRP A 107 6.65 1.54 18.42
N THR A 108 6.45 1.08 19.66
CA THR A 108 7.48 1.22 20.70
C THR A 108 8.66 0.29 20.41
N ALA A 109 9.82 0.62 20.97
CA ALA A 109 11.03 -0.22 20.84
C ALA A 109 10.78 -1.68 21.24
N ASP A 110 10.00 -1.92 22.30
CA ASP A 110 9.70 -3.29 22.76
C ASP A 110 8.78 -4.03 21.76
N ARG A 111 7.80 -3.35 21.18
CA ARG A 111 6.95 -3.94 20.13
C ARG A 111 7.77 -4.28 18.87
N LEU A 112 8.72 -3.43 18.47
CA LEU A 112 9.61 -3.71 17.34
C LEU A 112 10.51 -4.92 17.62
N LYS A 113 11.10 -5.04 18.82
CA LYS A 113 11.86 -6.24 19.23
C LYS A 113 11.02 -7.52 19.14
N MET A 114 9.75 -7.45 19.49
CA MET A 114 8.85 -8.61 19.32
C MET A 114 8.66 -8.99 17.87
N VAL A 115 8.56 -8.00 16.96
CA VAL A 115 8.49 -8.27 15.50
C VAL A 115 9.80 -8.88 15.03
N GLU A 116 10.96 -8.34 15.42
CA GLU A 116 12.27 -8.89 15.09
C GLU A 116 12.40 -10.37 15.51
N ALA A 117 12.07 -10.65 16.77
CA ALA A 117 12.14 -12.01 17.30
C ALA A 117 11.19 -12.98 16.60
N ARG A 118 9.94 -12.54 16.32
CA ARG A 118 8.92 -13.39 15.68
C ARG A 118 9.15 -13.63 14.20
N MET A 119 9.65 -12.62 13.50
CA MET A 119 9.75 -12.63 12.04
C MET A 119 11.17 -12.89 11.53
N GLY A 120 12.17 -13.00 12.45
CA GLY A 120 13.57 -13.13 12.06
C GLY A 120 14.09 -11.90 11.30
N LYS A 121 13.54 -10.72 11.56
CA LYS A 121 13.89 -9.46 10.92
C LYS A 121 14.76 -8.61 11.83
N SER A 122 15.43 -7.62 11.27
CA SER A 122 16.16 -6.61 12.03
C SER A 122 15.86 -5.25 11.41
N PHE A 123 15.64 -4.25 12.24
CA PHE A 123 15.41 -2.87 11.80
C PHE A 123 16.66 -2.03 12.02
N THR A 124 16.98 -1.16 11.07
CA THR A 124 17.99 -0.12 11.29
C THR A 124 17.50 0.89 12.32
N ALA A 125 18.43 1.66 12.90
CA ALA A 125 18.06 2.73 13.83
C ALA A 125 17.08 3.73 13.20
N GLU A 126 17.28 4.07 11.93
CA GLU A 126 16.40 4.96 11.16
C GLU A 126 14.98 4.37 11.00
N GLN A 127 14.88 3.08 10.64
CA GLN A 127 13.58 2.40 10.53
C GLN A 127 12.86 2.36 11.88
N ALA A 128 13.59 2.02 12.95
CA ALA A 128 13.03 1.98 14.30
C ALA A 128 12.52 3.34 14.76
N GLU A 129 13.27 4.41 14.49
CA GLU A 129 12.83 5.79 14.76
C GLU A 129 11.60 6.17 13.93
N THR A 130 11.60 5.85 12.63
CA THR A 130 10.45 6.12 11.75
C THR A 130 9.19 5.41 12.25
N TYR A 131 9.29 4.13 12.61
CA TYR A 131 8.15 3.38 13.14
C TYR A 131 7.68 3.90 14.50
N ALA A 132 8.59 4.45 15.31
CA ALA A 132 8.27 5.04 16.61
C ALA A 132 7.62 6.43 16.51
N THR A 133 7.88 7.19 15.44
CA THR A 133 7.44 8.58 15.29
C THR A 133 6.34 8.75 14.27
N ILE A 134 6.48 8.16 13.09
CA ILE A 134 5.55 8.26 11.96
C ILE A 134 4.59 7.07 11.93
N GLY A 135 5.07 5.89 12.34
CA GLY A 135 4.32 4.65 12.31
C GLY A 135 4.46 3.88 11.01
N GLY A 136 3.72 2.78 10.93
CA GLY A 136 3.73 1.89 9.79
C GLY A 136 3.35 0.45 10.14
N THR A 137 3.79 -0.50 9.28
CA THR A 137 3.51 -1.93 9.40
C THR A 137 4.78 -2.77 9.25
N PRO A 138 5.71 -2.70 10.22
CA PRO A 138 7.06 -3.31 10.13
C PRO A 138 7.05 -4.82 9.88
N PHE A 139 5.99 -5.52 10.25
CA PHE A 139 5.84 -6.95 10.05
C PHE A 139 5.70 -7.35 8.56
N LEU A 140 5.43 -6.41 7.65
CA LEU A 140 5.34 -6.65 6.21
C LEU A 140 6.67 -6.44 5.46
N ASP A 141 7.68 -5.87 6.11
CA ASP A 141 8.96 -5.56 5.47
C ASP A 141 9.65 -6.83 4.95
N GLY A 142 10.13 -6.76 3.69
CA GLY A 142 10.78 -7.89 3.01
C GLY A 142 9.83 -9.01 2.55
N ASP A 143 8.51 -8.85 2.77
CA ASP A 143 7.50 -9.82 2.36
C ASP A 143 6.53 -9.27 1.30
N TYR A 144 6.47 -7.94 1.16
CA TYR A 144 5.67 -7.23 0.16
C TYR A 144 6.52 -6.13 -0.49
N THR A 145 6.37 -5.92 -1.77
CA THR A 145 7.12 -4.88 -2.49
C THR A 145 6.53 -3.50 -2.20
N VAL A 146 7.36 -2.64 -1.60
CA VAL A 146 7.09 -1.20 -1.48
C VAL A 146 7.65 -0.52 -2.72
N PHE A 147 6.81 0.19 -3.47
CA PHE A 147 7.21 0.77 -4.75
C PHE A 147 6.89 2.27 -4.90
N GLY A 148 6.46 2.90 -3.82
CA GLY A 148 6.21 4.33 -3.77
C GLY A 148 5.82 4.83 -2.39
N GLU A 149 5.54 6.12 -2.29
CA GLU A 149 5.08 6.77 -1.07
C GLU A 149 4.17 7.95 -1.37
N VAL A 150 3.29 8.27 -0.44
CA VAL A 150 2.47 9.49 -0.47
C VAL A 150 3.34 10.66 -0.05
N VAL A 151 3.48 11.66 -0.92
CA VAL A 151 4.27 12.88 -0.68
C VAL A 151 3.39 14.09 -0.36
N GLU A 152 2.10 14.06 -0.71
CA GLU A 152 1.12 15.08 -0.33
C GLU A 152 -0.24 14.46 -0.02
N GLY A 153 -0.93 14.99 0.98
CA GLY A 153 -2.30 14.57 1.33
C GLY A 153 -2.34 13.25 2.11
N ILE A 154 -1.33 12.95 2.91
CA ILE A 154 -1.24 11.71 3.71
C ILE A 154 -2.42 11.53 4.67
N GLU A 155 -3.01 12.63 5.13
CA GLU A 155 -4.21 12.65 6.00
C GLU A 155 -5.46 12.04 5.33
N VAL A 156 -5.45 11.92 4.01
CA VAL A 156 -6.54 11.24 3.27
C VAL A 156 -6.55 9.75 3.57
N ILE A 157 -5.38 9.13 3.82
CA ILE A 157 -5.30 7.74 4.27
C ILE A 157 -6.06 7.57 5.58
N ASP A 158 -5.84 8.49 6.55
CA ASP A 158 -6.51 8.42 7.85
C ASP A 158 -8.02 8.61 7.73
N LYS A 159 -8.46 9.52 6.85
CA LYS A 159 -9.89 9.73 6.57
C LYS A 159 -10.54 8.49 5.98
N ILE A 160 -9.89 7.82 5.04
CA ILE A 160 -10.42 6.59 4.44
C ILE A 160 -10.36 5.45 5.47
N ALA A 161 -9.29 5.32 6.23
CA ALA A 161 -9.14 4.26 7.23
C ALA A 161 -10.14 4.36 8.40
N ALA A 162 -10.75 5.53 8.59
CA ALA A 162 -11.75 5.78 9.63
C ALA A 162 -13.19 5.47 9.20
N VAL A 163 -13.46 5.08 7.94
CA VAL A 163 -14.81 4.77 7.48
C VAL A 163 -15.33 3.48 8.14
N GLN A 164 -16.64 3.40 8.29
CA GLN A 164 -17.27 2.18 8.79
C GLN A 164 -17.18 1.07 7.74
N CYS A 165 -16.73 -0.10 8.18
CA CYS A 165 -16.59 -1.29 7.34
C CYS A 165 -17.57 -2.38 7.78
N GLY A 166 -17.99 -3.19 6.83
CA GLY A 166 -18.77 -4.39 7.00
C GLY A 166 -17.90 -5.68 6.93
N PRO A 167 -18.52 -6.81 6.59
CA PRO A 167 -17.80 -8.07 6.38
C PRO A 167 -16.64 -7.91 5.38
N MET A 168 -15.56 -8.66 5.61
CA MET A 168 -14.33 -8.64 4.80
C MET A 168 -13.64 -7.26 4.76
N ASP A 169 -13.83 -6.45 5.80
CA ASP A 169 -13.25 -5.10 5.92
C ASP A 169 -13.66 -4.16 4.77
N ARG A 170 -14.75 -4.45 4.08
CA ARG A 170 -15.26 -3.61 2.99
C ARG A 170 -15.98 -2.38 3.56
N PRO A 171 -15.64 -1.15 3.11
CA PRO A 171 -16.40 0.04 3.47
C PRO A 171 -17.90 -0.10 3.19
N LEU A 172 -18.75 0.30 4.16
CA LEU A 172 -20.21 0.28 3.98
C LEU A 172 -20.66 1.29 2.92
N GLN A 173 -19.93 2.38 2.76
CA GLN A 173 -20.10 3.34 1.69
C GLN A 173 -18.90 3.25 0.77
N ASP A 174 -19.13 3.07 -0.51
CA ASP A 174 -18.06 2.93 -1.51
C ASP A 174 -17.13 4.14 -1.53
N VAL A 175 -15.84 3.89 -1.40
CA VAL A 175 -14.78 4.89 -1.56
C VAL A 175 -14.12 4.67 -2.92
N LYS A 176 -14.54 5.46 -3.90
CA LYS A 176 -14.03 5.38 -5.28
C LYS A 176 -12.72 6.12 -5.43
N MET A 177 -11.88 5.63 -6.36
CA MET A 177 -10.64 6.29 -6.74
C MET A 177 -10.69 6.78 -8.18
N LYS A 178 -9.91 7.81 -8.47
CA LYS A 178 -9.56 8.27 -9.80
C LYS A 178 -8.10 8.68 -9.80
N MET A 179 -7.36 8.19 -10.77
CA MET A 179 -5.90 8.41 -10.83
C MET A 179 -5.49 9.05 -12.15
N SER A 180 -4.46 9.88 -12.08
CA SER A 180 -3.80 10.44 -13.26
C SER A 180 -2.31 10.66 -12.99
N VAL A 181 -1.48 10.56 -14.03
CA VAL A 181 -0.07 10.89 -13.94
C VAL A 181 0.11 12.41 -13.96
N LEU A 182 0.80 12.94 -12.96
CA LEU A 182 1.16 14.36 -12.91
C LEU A 182 2.43 14.60 -13.74
N LYS A 183 2.32 15.45 -14.74
CA LYS A 183 3.48 15.90 -15.53
C LYS A 183 4.09 17.12 -14.85
N ASN A 184 5.42 17.15 -14.75
CA ASN A 184 6.19 18.28 -14.20
C ASN A 184 5.87 18.62 -12.72
N TYR A 185 5.47 17.63 -11.94
CA TYR A 185 5.30 17.80 -10.49
C TYR A 185 6.66 18.13 -9.85
N LYS A 186 6.69 19.17 -9.02
CA LYS A 186 7.83 19.51 -8.18
C LYS A 186 7.45 19.25 -6.73
N GLU A 187 8.21 18.41 -6.07
CA GLU A 187 8.02 18.20 -4.63
C GLU A 187 8.14 19.54 -3.89
N PRO A 188 7.27 19.81 -2.90
CA PRO A 188 7.45 20.95 -2.02
C PRO A 188 8.82 20.90 -1.33
N ASP A 189 9.50 22.02 -1.30
CA ASP A 189 10.76 22.13 -0.55
C ASP A 189 10.49 22.05 0.95
N ASN A 190 10.68 20.89 1.54
CA ASN A 190 10.50 20.64 2.97
C ASN A 190 11.73 21.00 3.82
N SER A 191 12.74 21.70 3.26
CA SER A 191 13.97 22.06 3.95
C SER A 191 13.80 23.16 5.02
N GLN A 192 12.56 23.62 5.26
CA GLN A 192 12.25 24.71 6.23
C GLN A 192 11.32 24.26 7.38
N LYS A 193 11.23 22.95 7.68
CA LYS A 193 10.50 22.51 8.88
C LYS A 193 11.42 21.86 9.88
#